data_6c9c600539d594cc7f19b655d0eaf324
#
_entry.id   6c9c600539d594cc7f19b655d0eaf324
#
_cell.length_a   1.000
_cell.length_b   1.000
_cell.length_c   1.000
_cell.angle_alpha   90.00
_cell.angle_beta   90.00
_cell.angle_gamma   90.00
#
_symmetry.space_group_name_H-M   'P 1'
#
loop_
_entity.id
_entity.type
_entity.pdbx_description
1 polymer ?
#
loop_
_entity_poly.entity_id
_entity_poly.type
_entity_poly.pdbx_seq_one_letter_code
_entity_poly.pdbx_strand_id
1 'polypeptide(L)'
;TYLIFWLLLALTGYMISIEVPELMQTIMKNVDAWTPTFVILIMFKKLYPGMTFKEYMKLHFMKKINPRDFLVSFLLQAFIVAAAILSFFIINDKSLNTMVFISVSTIIPVVIINLTAGVLGEELGWRGYALNLLQKKYIPLISSLIVGVIWGLWHLPLIILSGYSGLELVYYMI
;
A
#
# COMPACT_ATOMS: atom_id res chain seq x y z
N THR A 1 -10.19 10.09 1.65
CA THR A 1 -9.25 9.35 0.78
C THR A 1 -9.97 8.58 -0.32
N TYR A 2 -10.95 7.72 -0.01
CA TYR A 2 -11.63 6.84 -1.00
C TYR A 2 -12.16 7.60 -2.22
N LEU A 3 -13.01 8.59 -2.02
CA LEU A 3 -13.63 9.32 -3.12
C LEU A 3 -12.57 9.97 -4.04
N ILE A 4 -11.57 10.62 -3.44
CA ILE A 4 -10.50 11.28 -4.22
C ILE A 4 -9.70 10.22 -4.99
N PHE A 5 -9.29 9.13 -4.34
CA PHE A 5 -8.54 8.06 -4.99
C PHE A 5 -9.33 7.43 -6.16
N TRP A 6 -10.60 7.09 -5.93
CA TRP A 6 -11.41 6.46 -6.97
C TRP A 6 -11.69 7.39 -8.16
N LEU A 7 -11.84 8.71 -7.91
CA LEU A 7 -11.96 9.69 -8.99
C LEU A 7 -10.66 9.83 -9.78
N LEU A 8 -9.51 9.89 -9.10
CA LEU A 8 -8.20 9.93 -9.75
C LEU A 8 -7.94 8.64 -10.52
N LEU A 9 -8.27 7.48 -9.95
CA LEU A 9 -8.12 6.20 -10.62
C LEU A 9 -9.01 6.10 -11.87
N ALA A 10 -10.25 6.60 -11.83
CA ALA A 10 -11.10 6.68 -13.00
C ALA A 10 -10.51 7.59 -14.09
N LEU A 11 -9.91 8.72 -13.70
CA LEU A 11 -9.18 9.60 -14.61
C LEU A 11 -7.97 8.90 -15.22
N THR A 12 -7.19 8.20 -14.42
CA THR A 12 -6.03 7.40 -14.87
C THR A 12 -6.46 6.33 -15.86
N GLY A 13 -7.55 5.60 -15.57
CA GLY A 13 -8.14 4.63 -16.49
C GLY A 13 -8.59 5.24 -17.82
N TYR A 14 -9.22 6.41 -17.77
CA TYR A 14 -9.56 7.17 -18.99
C TYR A 14 -8.31 7.57 -19.78
N MET A 15 -7.27 8.09 -19.13
CA MET A 15 -6.01 8.44 -19.78
C MET A 15 -5.35 7.25 -20.46
N ILE A 16 -5.42 6.06 -19.84
CA ILE A 16 -4.93 4.82 -20.46
C ILE A 16 -5.75 4.48 -21.70
N SER A 17 -7.07 4.64 -21.66
CA SER A 17 -7.96 4.31 -22.79
C SER A 17 -7.76 5.21 -24.03
N ILE A 18 -7.22 6.42 -23.84
CA ILE A 18 -6.87 7.35 -24.93
C ILE A 18 -5.36 7.33 -25.27
N GLU A 19 -4.65 6.28 -24.82
CA GLU A 19 -3.25 6.00 -25.17
C GLU A 19 -2.28 7.15 -24.84
N VAL A 20 -2.48 7.83 -23.69
CA VAL A 20 -1.55 8.84 -23.18
C VAL A 20 -0.16 8.22 -22.99
N PRO A 21 0.96 8.96 -23.21
CA PRO A 21 2.31 8.44 -23.03
C PRO A 21 2.51 7.72 -21.68
N GLU A 22 3.24 6.60 -21.70
CA GLU A 22 3.47 5.71 -20.55
C GLU A 22 4.04 6.45 -19.32
N LEU A 23 4.92 7.43 -19.55
CA LEU A 23 5.44 8.28 -18.48
C LEU A 23 4.32 9.01 -17.75
N MET A 24 3.35 9.57 -18.46
CA MET A 24 2.22 10.27 -17.89
C MET A 24 1.32 9.32 -17.08
N GLN A 25 1.06 8.12 -17.62
CA GLN A 25 0.31 7.08 -16.91
C GLN A 25 1.01 6.68 -15.59
N THR A 26 2.35 6.54 -15.62
CA THR A 26 3.16 6.23 -14.44
C THR A 26 3.08 7.34 -13.40
N ILE A 27 3.18 8.61 -13.82
CA ILE A 27 3.03 9.75 -12.92
C ILE A 27 1.64 9.75 -12.25
N MET A 28 0.57 9.52 -13.04
CA MET A 28 -0.80 9.50 -12.50
C MET A 28 -1.00 8.37 -11.49
N LYS A 29 -0.52 7.16 -11.77
CA LYS A 29 -0.55 6.03 -10.81
C LYS A 29 0.14 6.36 -9.49
N ASN A 30 1.27 7.09 -9.55
CA ASN A 30 1.93 7.56 -8.34
C ASN A 30 1.09 8.61 -7.60
N VAL A 31 0.48 9.57 -8.31
CA VAL A 31 -0.43 10.57 -7.71
C VAL A 31 -1.62 9.89 -7.03
N ASP A 32 -2.18 8.85 -7.64
CA ASP A 32 -3.26 8.04 -7.05
C ASP A 32 -2.83 7.45 -5.69
N ALA A 33 -1.65 6.86 -5.62
CA ALA A 33 -1.09 6.28 -4.40
C ALA A 33 -0.82 7.32 -3.29
N TRP A 34 -0.55 8.58 -3.65
CA TRP A 34 -0.30 9.66 -2.69
C TRP A 34 -1.57 10.26 -2.07
N THR A 35 -2.75 9.82 -2.47
CA THR A 35 -4.03 10.35 -1.97
C THR A 35 -4.14 10.35 -0.43
N PRO A 36 -3.76 9.30 0.32
CA PRO A 36 -3.82 9.33 1.77
C PRO A 36 -2.92 10.41 2.39
N THR A 37 -1.72 10.58 1.85
CA THR A 37 -0.77 11.62 2.30
C THR A 37 -1.28 13.02 1.96
N PHE A 38 -1.82 13.25 0.75
CA PHE A 38 -2.40 14.55 0.39
C PHE A 38 -3.56 14.94 1.32
N VAL A 39 -4.43 14.01 1.67
CA VAL A 39 -5.53 14.27 2.61
C VAL A 39 -4.99 14.70 3.98
N ILE A 40 -3.93 14.02 4.48
CA ILE A 40 -3.29 14.43 5.74
C ILE A 40 -2.68 15.82 5.62
N LEU A 41 -1.97 16.14 4.55
CA LEU A 41 -1.35 17.44 4.35
C LEU A 41 -2.40 18.57 4.30
N ILE A 42 -3.48 18.39 3.54
CA ILE A 42 -4.56 19.38 3.41
C ILE A 42 -5.28 19.59 4.76
N MET A 43 -5.53 18.51 5.48
CA MET A 43 -6.25 18.56 6.75
C MET A 43 -5.34 18.74 7.97
N PHE A 44 -4.03 18.86 7.80
CA PHE A 44 -3.03 18.76 8.86
C PHE A 44 -3.34 19.67 10.06
N LYS A 45 -3.56 20.94 9.80
CA LYS A 45 -3.86 21.93 10.87
C LYS A 45 -5.15 21.62 11.65
N LYS A 46 -6.13 20.99 10.98
CA LYS A 46 -7.40 20.58 11.61
C LYS A 46 -7.23 19.32 12.44
N LEU A 47 -6.44 18.37 11.95
CA LEU A 47 -6.24 17.07 12.61
C LEU A 47 -5.25 17.13 13.77
N TYR A 48 -4.26 18.02 13.67
CA TYR A 48 -3.17 18.19 14.63
C TYR A 48 -3.01 19.68 15.04
N PRO A 49 -4.02 20.25 15.73
CA PRO A 49 -3.92 21.63 16.19
C PRO A 49 -2.74 21.78 17.16
N GLY A 50 -1.87 22.76 16.92
CA GLY A 50 -0.69 23.02 17.76
C GLY A 50 0.55 22.20 17.47
N MET A 51 0.50 21.26 16.52
CA MET A 51 1.67 20.46 16.07
C MET A 51 2.18 21.00 14.72
N THR A 52 3.49 21.09 14.57
CA THR A 52 4.13 21.34 13.27
C THR A 52 4.26 20.05 12.47
N PHE A 53 4.27 20.16 11.13
CA PHE A 53 4.50 19.00 10.27
C PHE A 53 5.86 18.34 10.54
N LYS A 54 6.89 19.12 10.88
CA LYS A 54 8.21 18.60 11.27
C LYS A 54 8.14 17.72 12.52
N GLU A 55 7.40 18.14 13.54
CA GLU A 55 7.18 17.35 14.76
C GLU A 55 6.42 16.06 14.46
N TYR A 56 5.41 16.15 13.61
CA TYR A 56 4.66 14.96 13.14
C TYR A 56 5.57 13.96 12.43
N MET A 57 6.39 14.41 11.48
CA MET A 57 7.35 13.56 10.78
C MET A 57 8.37 12.95 11.74
N LYS A 58 8.90 13.73 12.68
CA LYS A 58 9.82 13.24 13.71
C LYS A 58 9.17 12.14 14.57
N LEU A 59 7.91 12.33 14.95
CA LEU A 59 7.17 11.37 15.77
C LEU A 59 6.97 10.02 15.06
N HIS A 60 6.77 10.01 13.73
CA HIS A 60 6.44 8.80 12.99
C HIS A 60 7.65 8.12 12.33
N PHE A 61 8.66 8.88 11.89
CA PHE A 61 9.77 8.35 11.09
C PHE A 61 11.13 8.34 11.80
N MET A 62 11.28 9.06 12.92
CA MET A 62 12.58 9.18 13.60
C MET A 62 12.65 8.38 14.91
N LYS A 63 11.70 7.51 15.18
CA LYS A 63 11.80 6.58 16.32
C LYS A 63 12.85 5.50 16.01
N LYS A 64 13.66 5.18 17.02
CA LYS A 64 14.57 4.03 16.90
C LYS A 64 13.75 2.77 16.71
N ILE A 65 14.04 2.03 15.67
CA ILE A 65 13.44 0.72 15.40
C ILE A 65 14.12 -0.28 16.34
N ASN A 66 13.33 -1.05 17.08
CA ASN A 66 13.85 -2.17 17.84
C ASN A 66 14.24 -3.28 16.85
N PRO A 67 15.50 -3.75 16.83
CA PRO A 67 15.95 -4.79 15.90
C PRO A 67 15.13 -6.08 16.00
N ARG A 68 14.67 -6.43 17.19
CA ARG A 68 13.82 -7.61 17.40
C ARG A 68 12.46 -7.44 16.69
N ASP A 69 11.82 -6.29 16.86
CA ASP A 69 10.50 -6.04 16.25
C ASP A 69 10.62 -5.98 14.74
N PHE A 70 11.71 -5.40 14.21
CA PHE A 70 12.03 -5.43 12.80
C PHE A 70 12.19 -6.86 12.28
N LEU A 71 12.99 -7.68 12.95
CA LEU A 71 13.22 -9.07 12.56
C LEU A 71 11.93 -9.89 12.59
N VAL A 72 11.12 -9.76 13.65
CA VAL A 72 9.83 -10.46 13.77
C VAL A 72 8.88 -10.05 12.64
N SER A 73 8.78 -8.75 12.35
CA SER A 73 7.94 -8.24 11.26
C SER A 73 8.42 -8.75 9.90
N PHE A 74 9.73 -8.75 9.67
CA PHE A 74 10.32 -9.26 8.42
C PHE A 74 10.05 -10.75 8.24
N LEU A 75 10.27 -11.56 9.27
CA LEU A 75 10.03 -13.01 9.21
C LEU A 75 8.55 -13.33 9.03
N LEU A 76 7.65 -12.59 9.69
CA LEU A 76 6.21 -12.75 9.51
C LEU A 76 5.79 -12.43 8.08
N GLN A 77 6.30 -11.35 7.52
CA GLN A 77 6.00 -10.98 6.13
C GLN A 77 6.55 -12.00 5.13
N ALA A 78 7.78 -12.46 5.34
CA ALA A 78 8.38 -13.51 4.52
C ALA A 78 7.57 -14.82 4.58
N PHE A 79 7.08 -15.19 5.76
CA PHE A 79 6.21 -16.35 5.95
C PHE A 79 4.87 -16.20 5.19
N ILE A 80 4.21 -15.05 5.30
CA ILE A 80 2.94 -14.77 4.61
C ILE A 80 3.14 -14.87 3.08
N VAL A 81 4.19 -14.23 2.55
CA VAL A 81 4.50 -14.28 1.11
C VAL A 81 4.80 -15.72 0.65
N ALA A 82 5.61 -16.45 1.42
CA ALA A 82 5.89 -17.86 1.10
C ALA A 82 4.62 -18.72 1.12
N ALA A 83 3.77 -18.54 2.12
CA ALA A 83 2.49 -19.26 2.22
C ALA A 83 1.55 -18.93 1.05
N ALA A 84 1.46 -17.67 0.65
CA ALA A 84 0.67 -17.24 -0.51
C ALA A 84 1.19 -17.86 -1.81
N ILE A 85 2.51 -17.83 -2.04
CA ILE A 85 3.14 -18.45 -3.21
C ILE A 85 2.86 -19.96 -3.24
N LEU A 86 3.10 -20.68 -2.14
CA LEU A 86 2.85 -22.11 -2.05
C LEU A 86 1.38 -22.45 -2.29
N SER A 87 0.46 -21.69 -1.69
CA SER A 87 -0.98 -21.86 -1.89
C SER A 87 -1.36 -21.68 -3.36
N PHE A 88 -0.80 -20.68 -4.03
CA PHE A 88 -1.03 -20.45 -5.46
C PHE A 88 -0.61 -21.65 -6.31
N PHE A 89 0.59 -22.21 -6.07
CA PHE A 89 1.08 -23.36 -6.82
C PHE A 89 0.24 -24.62 -6.57
N ILE A 90 -0.14 -24.88 -5.30
CA ILE A 90 -0.98 -26.05 -4.93
C ILE A 90 -2.37 -25.95 -5.56
N ILE A 91 -3.05 -24.79 -5.43
CA ILE A 91 -4.43 -24.64 -5.91
C ILE A 91 -4.51 -24.68 -7.43
N ASN A 92 -3.48 -24.18 -8.13
CA ASN A 92 -3.45 -24.15 -9.60
C ASN A 92 -2.73 -25.36 -10.21
N ASP A 93 -2.37 -26.38 -9.42
CA ASP A 93 -1.64 -27.58 -9.86
C ASP A 93 -0.40 -27.27 -10.71
N LYS A 94 0.36 -26.23 -10.29
CA LYS A 94 1.58 -25.76 -10.96
C LYS A 94 2.81 -26.28 -10.26
N SER A 95 3.83 -26.68 -11.06
CA SER A 95 5.14 -27.02 -10.51
C SER A 95 5.91 -25.77 -10.08
N LEU A 96 6.61 -25.86 -8.94
CA LEU A 96 7.51 -24.79 -8.46
C LEU A 96 8.61 -24.46 -9.48
N ASN A 97 8.96 -25.40 -10.37
CA ASN A 97 9.94 -25.16 -11.44
C ASN A 97 9.47 -24.14 -12.49
N THR A 98 8.18 -23.78 -12.49
CA THR A 98 7.65 -22.73 -13.37
C THR A 98 7.78 -21.33 -12.77
N MET A 99 8.36 -21.20 -11.57
CA MET A 99 8.59 -19.91 -10.92
C MET A 99 9.61 -19.10 -11.71
N VAL A 100 9.22 -17.89 -12.09
CA VAL A 100 10.10 -16.94 -12.77
C VAL A 100 10.53 -15.87 -11.76
N PHE A 101 11.84 -15.73 -11.58
CA PHE A 101 12.40 -14.67 -10.74
C PHE A 101 12.65 -13.40 -11.56
N ILE A 102 12.32 -12.25 -10.98
CA ILE A 102 12.66 -10.98 -11.60
C ILE A 102 14.18 -10.79 -11.67
N SER A 103 14.66 -10.14 -12.72
CA SER A 103 16.09 -9.85 -12.85
C SER A 103 16.57 -8.85 -11.78
N VAL A 104 17.85 -8.91 -11.43
CA VAL A 104 18.46 -7.98 -10.46
C VAL A 104 18.31 -6.53 -10.93
N SER A 105 18.39 -6.27 -12.24
CA SER A 105 18.19 -4.95 -12.82
C SER A 105 16.78 -4.38 -12.60
N THR A 106 15.78 -5.24 -12.41
CA THR A 106 14.39 -4.85 -12.15
C THR A 106 14.16 -4.53 -10.66
N ILE A 107 14.99 -5.08 -9.76
CA ILE A 107 14.80 -4.90 -8.31
C ILE A 107 14.89 -3.42 -7.93
N ILE A 108 15.89 -2.70 -8.41
CA ILE A 108 16.12 -1.28 -8.05
C ILE A 108 14.93 -0.40 -8.45
N PRO A 109 14.46 -0.39 -9.71
CA PRO A 109 13.24 0.35 -10.08
C PRO A 109 12.02 -0.04 -9.25
N VAL A 110 11.79 -1.32 -9.01
CA VAL A 110 10.65 -1.81 -8.19
C VAL A 110 10.74 -1.28 -6.76
N VAL A 111 11.92 -1.31 -6.13
CA VAL A 111 12.13 -0.77 -4.78
C VAL A 111 11.86 0.74 -4.75
N ILE A 112 12.37 1.50 -5.72
CA ILE A 112 12.14 2.95 -5.80
C ILE A 112 10.66 3.27 -5.94
N ILE A 113 9.94 2.58 -6.84
CA ILE A 113 8.51 2.77 -7.04
C ILE A 113 7.74 2.44 -5.75
N ASN A 114 8.03 1.32 -5.10
CA ASN A 114 7.35 0.94 -3.86
C ASN A 114 7.66 1.90 -2.71
N LEU A 115 8.88 2.42 -2.60
CA LEU A 115 9.22 3.43 -1.60
C LEU A 115 8.48 4.75 -1.85
N THR A 116 8.41 5.18 -3.09
CA THR A 116 7.79 6.48 -3.44
C THR A 116 6.27 6.40 -3.43
N ALA A 117 5.67 5.43 -4.10
CA ALA A 117 4.22 5.29 -4.17
C ALA A 117 3.63 4.70 -2.87
N GLY A 118 4.12 3.52 -2.43
CA GLY A 118 3.60 2.85 -1.24
C GLY A 118 3.97 3.58 0.04
N VAL A 119 5.26 3.51 0.43
CA VAL A 119 5.69 3.98 1.77
C VAL A 119 5.45 5.48 1.97
N LEU A 120 5.90 6.33 1.06
CA LEU A 120 5.75 7.78 1.21
C LEU A 120 4.34 8.26 0.85
N GLY A 121 3.69 7.61 -0.10
CA GLY A 121 2.35 8.00 -0.56
C GLY A 121 1.25 7.61 0.42
N GLU A 122 1.35 6.46 1.06
CA GLU A 122 0.24 5.88 1.81
C GLU A 122 0.42 5.91 3.32
N GLU A 123 1.64 5.70 3.82
CA GLU A 123 1.90 5.42 5.24
C GLU A 123 1.53 6.57 6.18
N LEU A 124 1.66 7.82 5.74
CA LEU A 124 1.24 8.97 6.56
C LEU A 124 -0.27 8.93 6.86
N GLY A 125 -1.07 8.53 5.89
CA GLY A 125 -2.52 8.38 6.06
C GLY A 125 -2.90 7.14 6.85
N TRP A 126 -2.40 5.98 6.43
CA TRP A 126 -2.84 4.71 7.00
C TRP A 126 -2.22 4.42 8.36
N ARG A 127 -0.89 4.43 8.47
CA ARG A 127 -0.18 4.09 9.72
C ARG A 127 0.04 5.33 10.58
N GLY A 128 0.32 6.49 9.97
CA GLY A 128 0.52 7.74 10.69
C GLY A 128 -0.75 8.29 11.33
N TYR A 129 -1.91 8.15 10.69
CA TYR A 129 -3.17 8.70 11.21
C TYR A 129 -4.20 7.62 11.57
N ALA A 130 -4.68 6.83 10.60
CA ALA A 130 -5.82 5.94 10.83
C ALA A 130 -5.55 4.88 11.89
N LEU A 131 -4.40 4.20 11.81
CA LEU A 131 -3.99 3.19 12.79
C LEU A 131 -3.85 3.80 14.20
N ASN A 132 -3.16 4.93 14.32
CA ASN A 132 -2.98 5.60 15.60
C ASN A 132 -4.31 6.08 16.22
N LEU A 133 -5.27 6.50 15.39
CA LEU A 133 -6.60 6.88 15.86
C LEU A 133 -7.38 5.68 16.39
N LEU A 134 -7.33 4.55 15.68
CA LEU A 134 -7.99 3.31 16.09
C LEU A 134 -7.39 2.72 17.36
N GLN A 135 -6.07 2.79 17.53
CA GLN A 135 -5.38 2.30 18.74
C GLN A 135 -5.71 3.09 20.01
N LYS A 136 -6.38 4.24 19.91
CA LYS A 136 -6.96 4.92 21.07
C LYS A 136 -8.22 4.23 21.62
N LYS A 137 -8.86 3.37 20.82
CA LYS A 137 -10.12 2.69 21.18
C LYS A 137 -10.02 1.18 21.22
N TYR A 138 -9.13 0.60 20.39
CA TYR A 138 -9.01 -0.84 20.20
C TYR A 138 -7.58 -1.30 20.45
N ILE A 139 -7.41 -2.58 20.80
CA ILE A 139 -6.10 -3.20 20.91
C ILE A 139 -5.37 -3.20 19.56
N PRO A 140 -4.03 -3.25 19.52
CA PRO A 140 -3.25 -3.16 18.30
C PRO A 140 -3.68 -4.14 17.20
N LEU A 141 -3.98 -5.39 17.56
CA LEU A 141 -4.42 -6.41 16.61
C LEU A 141 -5.71 -6.01 15.89
N ILE A 142 -6.74 -5.62 16.64
CA ILE A 142 -8.04 -5.20 16.07
C ILE A 142 -7.88 -3.96 15.21
N SER A 143 -7.08 -2.98 15.68
CA SER A 143 -6.79 -1.77 14.91
C SER A 143 -6.12 -2.08 13.58
N SER A 144 -5.15 -3.01 13.57
CA SER A 144 -4.45 -3.43 12.35
C SER A 144 -5.35 -4.18 11.38
N LEU A 145 -6.23 -5.06 11.89
CA LEU A 145 -7.22 -5.75 11.07
C LEU A 145 -8.20 -4.78 10.42
N ILE A 146 -8.72 -3.80 11.18
CA ILE A 146 -9.62 -2.77 10.64
C ILE A 146 -8.91 -1.98 9.55
N VAL A 147 -7.67 -1.51 9.80
CA VAL A 147 -6.90 -0.77 8.78
C VAL A 147 -6.64 -1.64 7.56
N GLY A 148 -6.29 -2.92 7.74
CA GLY A 148 -6.05 -3.85 6.64
C GLY A 148 -7.28 -4.02 5.75
N VAL A 149 -8.47 -4.25 6.34
CA VAL A 149 -9.72 -4.37 5.59
C VAL A 149 -10.05 -3.08 4.83
N ILE A 150 -9.96 -1.94 5.51
CA ILE A 150 -10.22 -0.63 4.89
C ILE A 150 -9.21 -0.36 3.77
N TRP A 151 -7.94 -0.63 3.98
CA TRP A 151 -6.88 -0.47 2.98
C TRP A 151 -7.09 -1.38 1.76
N GLY A 152 -7.47 -2.64 1.97
CA GLY A 152 -7.82 -3.56 0.90
C GLY A 152 -9.03 -3.08 0.09
N LEU A 153 -10.11 -2.65 0.75
CA LEU A 153 -11.29 -2.08 0.08
C LEU A 153 -10.93 -0.80 -0.72
N TRP A 154 -9.96 -0.03 -0.25
CA TRP A 154 -9.48 1.14 -0.97
C TRP A 154 -8.82 0.77 -2.31
N HIS A 155 -8.07 -0.36 -2.37
CA HIS A 155 -7.47 -0.88 -3.59
C HIS A 155 -8.44 -1.62 -4.52
N LEU A 156 -9.63 -2.00 -4.04
CA LEU A 156 -10.55 -2.86 -4.78
C LEU A 156 -10.83 -2.40 -6.23
N PRO A 157 -11.08 -1.11 -6.51
CA PRO A 157 -11.31 -0.66 -7.90
C PRO A 157 -10.08 -0.87 -8.79
N LEU A 158 -8.87 -0.65 -8.26
CA LEU A 158 -7.63 -0.89 -9.00
C LEU A 158 -7.48 -2.37 -9.38
N ILE A 159 -7.77 -3.26 -8.44
CA ILE A 159 -7.69 -4.71 -8.64
C ILE A 159 -8.69 -5.18 -9.71
N ILE A 160 -9.92 -4.68 -9.63
CA ILE A 160 -10.98 -4.98 -10.63
C ILE A 160 -10.59 -4.45 -12.01
N LEU A 161 -10.10 -3.21 -12.10
CA LEU A 161 -9.66 -2.60 -13.37
C LEU A 161 -8.45 -3.31 -13.96
N SER A 162 -7.62 -3.97 -13.13
CA SER A 162 -6.51 -4.81 -13.58
C SER A 162 -6.94 -6.19 -14.10
N GLY A 163 -8.24 -6.49 -14.11
CA GLY A 163 -8.82 -7.72 -14.65
C GLY A 163 -8.76 -8.93 -13.71
N TYR A 164 -8.31 -8.75 -12.46
CA TYR A 164 -8.29 -9.84 -11.49
C TYR A 164 -9.69 -10.20 -11.03
N SER A 165 -9.99 -11.49 -10.97
CA SER A 165 -11.30 -12.02 -10.55
C SER A 165 -11.16 -13.32 -9.76
N GLY A 166 -12.20 -13.69 -9.04
CA GLY A 166 -12.23 -14.94 -8.29
C GLY A 166 -11.08 -15.08 -7.29
N LEU A 167 -10.37 -16.18 -7.33
CA LEU A 167 -9.23 -16.46 -6.43
C LEU A 167 -8.03 -15.55 -6.67
N GLU A 168 -7.80 -15.06 -7.87
CA GLU A 168 -6.70 -14.14 -8.18
C GLU A 168 -6.84 -12.83 -7.39
N LEU A 169 -8.07 -12.34 -7.23
CA LEU A 169 -8.37 -11.18 -6.40
C LEU A 169 -7.94 -11.40 -4.94
N VAL A 170 -8.21 -12.60 -4.39
CA VAL A 170 -7.80 -12.96 -3.02
C VAL A 170 -6.28 -12.97 -2.90
N TYR A 171 -5.56 -13.57 -3.85
CA TYR A 171 -4.09 -13.59 -3.83
C TYR A 171 -3.47 -12.20 -3.95
N TYR A 172 -4.11 -11.31 -4.69
CA TYR A 172 -3.62 -9.93 -4.80
C TYR A 172 -3.84 -9.12 -3.53
N MET A 173 -4.86 -9.45 -2.73
CA MET A 173 -5.22 -8.76 -1.49
C MET A 173 -4.40 -9.19 -0.27
N ILE A 174 -3.70 -10.34 -0.32
CA ILE A 174 -2.83 -10.87 0.74
C ILE A 174 -1.40 -10.35 0.59
#